data_fcc5359fbec449e8c621550da6ed52b7
#
_entry.id   fcc5359fbec449e8c621550da6ed52b7
#
_cell.length_a   1.000
_cell.length_b   1.000
_cell.length_c   1.000
_cell.angle_alpha   90.00
_cell.angle_beta   90.00
_cell.angle_gamma   90.00
#
_symmetry.space_group_name_H-M   'P 1'
#
loop_
_entity.id
_entity.type
_entity.pdbx_description
1 polymer ?
#
loop_
_entity_poly.entity_id
_entity_poly.type
_entity_poly.pdbx_seq_one_letter_code
_entity_poly.pdbx_strand_id
1 'polypeptide(L)'
;DVNHCLSKTLVKQYGKHTLFVLEDLTNVTFDTVSKRKKENRYEHHSWSFYDLEQKLAYKAIQNESQIITVSAHYTSQRCPKCGIIRKENRDKDNHIYHCHNCDYTSNDDRVAAMNIYELGKWFVSGVEKPQFEIIENNNR
;
A
#
# COMPACT_ATOMS: atom_id res chain seq x y z
N ASP A 1 -4.55 23.30 3.73
CA ASP A 1 -3.78 22.22 3.14
C ASP A 1 -4.52 20.90 3.26
N VAL A 2 -4.75 20.26 2.11
CA VAL A 2 -5.51 19.01 2.02
C VAL A 2 -4.86 17.89 2.84
N ASN A 3 -3.54 17.76 2.74
CA ASN A 3 -2.82 16.73 3.48
C ASN A 3 -2.88 16.94 4.99
N HIS A 4 -2.88 18.18 5.42
CA HIS A 4 -3.02 18.50 6.84
C HIS A 4 -4.40 18.11 7.36
N CYS A 5 -5.45 18.44 6.63
CA CYS A 5 -6.81 18.08 7.00
C CYS A 5 -7.03 16.57 6.96
N LEU A 6 -6.53 15.89 5.91
CA LEU A 6 -6.66 14.46 5.75
C LEU A 6 -5.97 13.70 6.89
N SER A 7 -4.72 14.07 7.19
CA SER A 7 -3.98 13.41 8.27
C SER A 7 -4.64 13.62 9.63
N LYS A 8 -5.15 14.81 9.89
CA LYS A 8 -5.88 15.12 11.12
C LYS A 8 -7.15 14.28 11.24
N THR A 9 -7.90 14.16 10.14
CA THR A 9 -9.13 13.39 10.10
C THR A 9 -8.87 11.91 10.35
N LEU A 10 -7.82 11.35 9.71
CA LEU A 10 -7.47 9.95 9.88
C LEU A 10 -7.09 9.64 11.32
N VAL A 11 -6.23 10.45 11.93
CA VAL A 11 -5.80 10.24 13.32
C VAL A 11 -6.98 10.36 14.27
N LYS A 12 -7.84 11.35 14.07
CA LYS A 12 -9.01 11.55 14.91
C LYS A 12 -10.01 10.40 14.79
N GLN A 13 -10.23 9.91 13.57
CA GLN A 13 -11.20 8.85 13.30
C GLN A 13 -10.84 7.54 13.98
N TYR A 14 -9.57 7.17 13.93
CA TYR A 14 -9.12 5.86 14.44
C TYR A 14 -8.62 5.91 15.88
N GLY A 15 -8.50 7.11 16.46
CA GLY A 15 -8.18 7.28 17.88
C GLY A 15 -6.76 6.93 18.24
N LYS A 16 -6.57 6.68 19.54
CA LYS A 16 -5.25 6.34 20.09
C LYS A 16 -4.90 4.87 19.88
N HIS A 17 -3.62 4.54 20.01
CA HIS A 17 -3.10 3.17 19.95
C HIS A 17 -3.42 2.45 18.64
N THR A 18 -3.45 3.21 17.55
CA THR A 18 -3.68 2.69 16.21
C THR A 18 -2.34 2.53 15.49
N LEU A 19 -2.19 1.46 14.75
CA LEU A 19 -1.06 1.29 13.85
C LEU A 19 -1.50 1.62 12.42
N PHE A 20 -0.95 2.71 11.88
CA PHE A 20 -1.20 3.09 10.49
C PHE A 20 -0.16 2.41 9.62
N VAL A 21 -0.62 1.68 8.62
CA VAL A 21 0.25 0.93 7.71
C VAL A 21 0.15 1.54 6.33
N LEU A 22 1.26 2.02 5.83
CA LEU A 22 1.34 2.64 4.52
C LEU A 22 2.26 1.86 3.60
N GLU A 23 2.02 1.98 2.33
CA GLU A 23 2.86 1.41 1.30
C GLU A 23 4.13 2.24 1.13
N ASP A 24 5.29 1.57 1.09
CA ASP A 24 6.55 2.25 0.85
C ASP A 24 6.73 2.47 -0.65
N LEU A 25 6.58 3.72 -1.07
CA LEU A 25 6.70 4.10 -2.48
C LEU A 25 8.06 4.70 -2.84
N THR A 26 9.01 4.69 -1.93
CA THR A 26 10.30 5.36 -2.15
C THR A 26 11.08 4.77 -3.32
N ASN A 27 10.96 3.47 -3.57
CA ASN A 27 11.70 2.80 -4.64
C ASN A 27 10.83 2.49 -5.86
N VAL A 28 9.58 2.92 -5.84
CA VAL A 28 8.68 2.61 -6.93
C VAL A 28 8.86 3.62 -8.03
N THR A 29 9.36 3.18 -9.14
CA THR A 29 9.13 3.82 -10.43
C THR A 29 9.85 5.09 -10.76
N PHE A 30 10.77 5.57 -9.94
CA PHE A 30 11.60 6.68 -10.39
C PHE A 30 12.34 6.32 -11.68
N ASP A 31 12.72 5.07 -11.81
CA ASP A 31 13.40 4.58 -13.00
C ASP A 31 12.50 4.50 -14.23
N THR A 32 11.23 4.23 -14.02
CA THR A 32 10.29 4.11 -15.12
C THR A 32 9.68 5.43 -15.53
N VAL A 33 9.79 6.43 -14.67
CA VAL A 33 9.22 7.74 -14.91
C VAL A 33 10.25 8.74 -15.40
N SER A 34 11.42 8.29 -15.71
CA SER A 34 12.49 9.15 -16.19
C SER A 34 12.22 9.76 -17.54
N LYS A 35 10.99 10.09 -17.86
CA LYS A 35 10.70 10.49 -19.23
C LYS A 35 9.87 11.75 -19.30
N ARG A 36 10.57 12.86 -19.07
CA ARG A 36 10.17 14.16 -19.54
C ARG A 36 8.97 14.77 -18.87
N LYS A 37 7.95 15.09 -19.63
CA LYS A 37 6.76 15.78 -19.14
C LYS A 37 5.98 15.01 -18.11
N LYS A 38 6.10 13.68 -18.14
CA LYS A 38 5.48 12.83 -17.14
C LYS A 38 6.23 12.87 -15.81
N GLU A 39 7.52 13.13 -15.85
CA GLU A 39 8.34 13.28 -14.65
C GLU A 39 7.83 14.32 -13.70
N ASN A 40 7.56 15.53 -14.20
CA ASN A 40 7.13 16.62 -13.34
C ASN A 40 5.82 16.31 -12.63
N ARG A 41 4.91 15.67 -13.33
CA ARG A 41 3.63 15.27 -12.76
C ARG A 41 3.81 14.18 -11.70
N TYR A 42 4.66 13.22 -12.00
CA TYR A 42 4.93 12.12 -11.07
C TYR A 42 5.66 12.60 -9.82
N GLU A 43 6.68 13.42 -9.97
CA GLU A 43 7.40 14.00 -8.84
C GLU A 43 6.48 14.79 -7.93
N HIS A 44 5.55 15.53 -8.51
CA HIS A 44 4.58 16.29 -7.74
C HIS A 44 3.67 15.38 -6.91
N HIS A 45 3.19 14.28 -7.49
CA HIS A 45 2.38 13.30 -6.77
C HIS A 45 3.17 12.59 -5.68
N SER A 46 4.41 12.22 -5.97
CA SER A 46 5.29 11.57 -4.99
C SER A 46 5.59 12.50 -3.82
N TRP A 47 5.81 13.78 -4.10
CA TRP A 47 6.04 14.76 -3.06
C TRP A 47 4.81 14.92 -2.17
N SER A 48 3.63 14.98 -2.77
CA SER A 48 2.37 15.11 -2.03
C SER A 48 2.13 13.89 -1.12
N PHE A 49 2.42 12.69 -1.61
CA PHE A 49 2.31 11.47 -0.82
C PHE A 49 3.28 11.49 0.36
N TYR A 50 4.52 11.88 0.11
CA TYR A 50 5.54 11.99 1.17
C TYR A 50 5.11 13.01 2.22
N ASP A 51 4.59 14.16 1.80
CA ASP A 51 4.09 15.19 2.69
C ASP A 51 2.95 14.67 3.57
N LEU A 52 2.01 13.94 2.98
CA LEU A 52 0.92 13.30 3.73
C LEU A 52 1.46 12.32 4.76
N GLU A 53 2.42 11.49 4.36
CA GLU A 53 3.05 10.51 5.25
C GLU A 53 3.72 11.19 6.44
N GLN A 54 4.47 12.27 6.20
CA GLN A 54 5.13 13.01 7.27
C GLN A 54 4.13 13.64 8.23
N LYS A 55 3.06 14.22 7.70
CA LYS A 55 2.01 14.82 8.54
C LYS A 55 1.25 13.77 9.34
N LEU A 56 0.99 12.62 8.73
CA LEU A 56 0.32 11.52 9.42
C LEU A 56 1.20 10.96 10.54
N ALA A 57 2.49 10.76 10.27
CA ALA A 57 3.44 10.27 11.27
C ALA A 57 3.52 11.22 12.48
N TYR A 58 3.65 12.49 12.22
CA TYR A 58 3.72 13.51 13.26
C TYR A 58 2.46 13.49 14.15
N LYS A 59 1.28 13.45 13.54
CA LYS A 59 0.02 13.46 14.28
C LYS A 59 -0.26 12.13 14.97
N ALA A 60 0.17 11.02 14.38
CA ALA A 60 0.03 9.70 15.01
C ALA A 60 0.84 9.65 16.30
N ILE A 61 2.08 10.12 16.27
CA ILE A 61 2.92 10.16 17.47
C ILE A 61 2.28 11.01 18.55
N GLN A 62 1.75 12.18 18.20
CA GLN A 62 1.07 13.05 19.16
C GLN A 62 -0.16 12.40 19.79
N ASN A 63 -0.78 11.47 19.08
CA ASN A 63 -1.99 10.79 19.54
C ASN A 63 -1.71 9.38 20.08
N GLU A 64 -0.47 9.08 20.43
CA GLU A 64 -0.05 7.78 20.97
C GLU A 64 -0.33 6.63 19.99
N SER A 65 -0.30 6.92 18.71
CA SER A 65 -0.42 5.93 17.65
C SER A 65 0.92 5.75 16.94
N GLN A 66 1.03 4.74 16.12
CA GLN A 66 2.24 4.44 15.37
C GLN A 66 1.96 4.41 13.88
N ILE A 67 3.00 4.61 13.11
CA ILE A 67 2.94 4.51 11.66
C ILE A 67 4.13 3.67 11.19
N ILE A 68 3.86 2.76 10.27
CA ILE A 68 4.92 2.00 9.60
C ILE A 68 4.68 2.03 8.10
N THR A 69 5.75 1.81 7.34
CA THR A 69 5.65 1.58 5.92
C THR A 69 6.02 0.13 5.62
N VAL A 70 5.32 -0.48 4.67
CA VAL A 70 5.58 -1.84 4.24
C VAL A 70 5.89 -1.88 2.76
N SER A 71 6.56 -2.93 2.33
CA SER A 71 6.91 -3.09 0.93
C SER A 71 5.68 -3.09 0.03
N ALA A 72 5.76 -2.33 -1.06
CA ALA A 72 4.71 -2.28 -2.08
C ALA A 72 4.69 -3.53 -2.97
N HIS A 73 5.65 -4.41 -2.79
CA HIS A 73 5.86 -5.55 -3.68
C HIS A 73 4.65 -6.48 -3.72
N TYR A 74 4.06 -6.63 -4.89
CA TYR A 74 2.89 -7.48 -5.16
C TYR A 74 1.59 -7.12 -4.44
N THR A 75 1.53 -5.98 -3.76
CA THR A 75 0.30 -5.60 -3.03
C THR A 75 -0.90 -5.38 -3.94
N SER A 76 -0.67 -5.00 -5.19
CA SER A 76 -1.75 -4.82 -6.16
C SER A 76 -2.05 -6.07 -7.00
N GLN A 77 -1.24 -7.11 -6.89
CA GLN A 77 -1.35 -8.33 -7.71
C GLN A 77 -1.81 -9.54 -6.93
N ARG A 78 -1.67 -9.51 -5.63
CA ARG A 78 -2.02 -10.65 -4.75
C ARG A 78 -3.51 -10.67 -4.46
N CYS A 79 -4.12 -11.85 -4.59
CA CYS A 79 -5.49 -12.04 -4.15
C CYS A 79 -5.55 -12.09 -2.62
N PRO A 80 -6.34 -11.22 -1.98
CA PRO A 80 -6.44 -11.23 -0.52
C PRO A 80 -7.17 -12.45 0.03
N LYS A 81 -7.89 -13.17 -0.81
CA LYS A 81 -8.61 -14.38 -0.40
C LYS A 81 -7.76 -15.64 -0.46
N CYS A 82 -7.16 -15.93 -1.61
CA CYS A 82 -6.42 -17.18 -1.79
C CYS A 82 -4.91 -17.00 -1.78
N GLY A 83 -4.42 -15.77 -1.81
CA GLY A 83 -2.98 -15.49 -1.74
C GLY A 83 -2.21 -15.61 -3.04
N ILE A 84 -2.86 -16.00 -4.14
CA ILE A 84 -2.17 -16.11 -5.41
C ILE A 84 -1.74 -14.74 -5.92
N ILE A 85 -0.57 -14.68 -6.51
CA ILE A 85 -0.03 -13.44 -7.07
C ILE A 85 -0.02 -13.57 -8.58
N ARG A 86 -0.86 -12.78 -9.25
CA ARG A 86 -0.94 -12.74 -10.70
C ARG A 86 -1.23 -11.34 -11.19
N LYS A 87 -0.35 -10.85 -12.03
CA LYS A 87 -0.50 -9.54 -12.66
C LYS A 87 -1.79 -9.44 -13.47
N GLU A 88 -2.17 -10.51 -14.13
CA GLU A 88 -3.34 -10.57 -15.02
C GLU A 88 -4.67 -10.43 -14.26
N ASN A 89 -4.67 -10.64 -12.97
CA ASN A 89 -5.88 -10.51 -12.18
C ASN A 89 -6.32 -9.07 -11.99
N ARG A 90 -5.44 -8.12 -12.26
CA ARG A 90 -5.76 -6.70 -12.11
C ARG A 90 -6.05 -6.05 -13.46
N ASP A 91 -7.22 -5.45 -13.57
CA ASP A 91 -7.56 -4.55 -14.67
C ASP A 91 -7.40 -3.11 -14.18
N LYS A 92 -6.26 -2.55 -14.45
CA LYS A 92 -5.87 -1.23 -13.98
C LYS A 92 -6.73 -0.12 -14.57
N ASP A 93 -7.15 -0.27 -15.81
CA ASP A 93 -7.91 0.75 -16.51
C ASP A 93 -9.35 0.87 -15.97
N ASN A 94 -9.93 -0.23 -15.57
CA ASN A 94 -11.29 -0.28 -15.04
C ASN A 94 -11.33 -0.37 -13.51
N HIS A 95 -10.18 -0.38 -12.86
CA HIS A 95 -10.06 -0.48 -11.40
C HIS A 95 -10.73 -1.72 -10.83
N ILE A 96 -10.59 -2.84 -11.53
CA ILE A 96 -11.17 -4.11 -11.13
C ILE A 96 -10.05 -5.11 -10.86
N TYR A 97 -10.18 -5.84 -9.76
CA TYR A 97 -9.36 -7.02 -9.50
C TYR A 97 -10.28 -8.23 -9.56
N HIS A 98 -9.94 -9.19 -10.41
CA HIS A 98 -10.65 -10.45 -10.51
C HIS A 98 -9.65 -11.59 -10.42
N CYS A 99 -9.76 -12.42 -9.39
CA CYS A 99 -8.88 -13.56 -9.23
C CYS A 99 -9.35 -14.72 -10.09
N HIS A 100 -8.53 -15.11 -11.05
CA HIS A 100 -8.86 -16.24 -11.93
C HIS A 100 -8.70 -17.58 -11.23
N ASN A 101 -8.15 -17.62 -10.03
CA ASN A 101 -8.00 -18.84 -9.26
C ASN A 101 -9.22 -19.14 -8.34
N CYS A 102 -9.73 -18.11 -7.66
CA CYS A 102 -10.82 -18.28 -6.69
C CYS A 102 -12.06 -17.44 -6.98
N ASP A 103 -12.06 -16.70 -8.09
CA ASP A 103 -13.15 -15.82 -8.54
C ASP A 103 -13.45 -14.63 -7.64
N TYR A 104 -12.60 -14.34 -6.66
CA TYR A 104 -12.75 -13.13 -5.85
C TYR A 104 -12.67 -11.89 -6.74
N THR A 105 -13.63 -10.99 -6.62
CA THR A 105 -13.69 -9.76 -7.41
C THR A 105 -13.92 -8.56 -6.49
N SER A 106 -13.15 -7.50 -6.71
CA SER A 106 -13.30 -6.26 -5.95
C SER A 106 -12.62 -5.11 -6.70
N ASN A 107 -12.73 -3.91 -6.16
CA ASN A 107 -11.99 -2.75 -6.63
C ASN A 107 -10.48 -2.98 -6.39
N ASP A 108 -9.64 -2.59 -7.34
CA ASP A 108 -8.20 -2.87 -7.28
C ASP A 108 -7.50 -2.12 -6.14
N ASP A 109 -7.92 -0.90 -5.83
CA ASP A 109 -7.35 -0.13 -4.72
C ASP A 109 -7.73 -0.75 -3.38
N ARG A 110 -8.94 -1.26 -3.28
CA ARG A 110 -9.38 -1.97 -2.08
C ARG A 110 -8.56 -3.24 -1.86
N VAL A 111 -8.30 -3.99 -2.92
CA VAL A 111 -7.46 -5.19 -2.85
C VAL A 111 -6.07 -4.84 -2.35
N ALA A 112 -5.47 -3.78 -2.89
CA ALA A 112 -4.16 -3.33 -2.44
C ALA A 112 -4.18 -2.95 -0.95
N ALA A 113 -5.20 -2.23 -0.51
CA ALA A 113 -5.35 -1.86 0.90
C ALA A 113 -5.49 -3.08 1.81
N MET A 114 -6.24 -4.09 1.39
CA MET A 114 -6.39 -5.34 2.13
C MET A 114 -5.07 -6.07 2.27
N ASN A 115 -4.27 -6.08 1.22
CA ASN A 115 -2.94 -6.70 1.25
C ASN A 115 -1.96 -5.94 2.15
N ILE A 116 -2.01 -4.62 2.13
CA ILE A 116 -1.20 -3.79 3.02
C ILE A 116 -1.60 -4.04 4.48
N TYR A 117 -2.87 -4.17 4.75
CA TYR A 117 -3.38 -4.52 6.07
C TYR A 117 -2.84 -5.89 6.52
N GLU A 118 -2.81 -6.87 5.63
CA GLU A 118 -2.26 -8.19 5.92
C GLU A 118 -0.78 -8.11 6.30
N LEU A 119 0.00 -7.32 5.55
CA LEU A 119 1.41 -7.09 5.91
C LEU A 119 1.56 -6.41 7.25
N GLY A 120 0.66 -5.50 7.59
CA GLY A 120 0.64 -4.88 8.91
C GLY A 120 0.41 -5.91 10.01
N LYS A 121 -0.47 -6.86 9.78
CA LYS A 121 -0.71 -7.97 10.72
C LYS A 121 0.53 -8.83 10.90
N TRP A 122 1.25 -9.12 9.83
CA TRP A 122 2.51 -9.88 9.92
C TRP A 122 3.55 -9.10 10.73
N PHE A 123 3.63 -7.79 10.54
CA PHE A 123 4.53 -6.95 11.32
C PHE A 123 4.21 -7.03 12.82
N VAL A 124 2.95 -6.93 13.17
CA VAL A 124 2.51 -7.01 14.57
C VAL A 124 2.82 -8.39 15.16
N SER A 125 2.78 -9.44 14.36
CA SER A 125 3.09 -10.79 14.80
C SER A 125 4.60 -11.09 14.91
N GLY A 126 5.45 -10.15 14.49
CA GLY A 126 6.90 -10.27 14.69
C GLY A 126 7.73 -10.31 13.40
N VAL A 127 7.14 -10.19 12.24
CA VAL A 127 7.89 -10.13 10.98
C VAL A 127 8.42 -8.71 10.77
N GLU A 128 9.73 -8.54 10.81
CA GLU A 128 10.34 -7.19 10.79
C GLU A 128 10.14 -6.45 9.46
N LYS A 129 10.27 -7.15 8.34
CA LYS A 129 10.15 -6.55 7.00
C LYS A 129 9.20 -7.38 6.17
N PRO A 130 7.89 -7.31 6.46
CA PRO A 130 6.93 -8.14 5.74
C PRO A 130 6.83 -7.72 4.28
N GLN A 131 6.84 -8.71 3.41
CA GLN A 131 6.57 -8.52 2.00
C GLN A 131 6.05 -9.80 1.39
N PHE A 132 5.31 -9.68 0.31
CA PHE A 132 4.82 -10.84 -0.42
C PHE A 132 5.88 -11.33 -1.41
N GLU A 133 5.93 -12.64 -1.58
CA GLU A 133 6.85 -13.27 -2.52
C GLU A 133 6.12 -14.33 -3.31
N ILE A 134 6.52 -14.49 -4.56
CA ILE A 134 6.01 -15.58 -5.37
C ILE A 134 6.80 -16.82 -5.00
N ILE A 135 6.09 -17.83 -4.50
CA ILE A 135 6.69 -19.11 -4.16
C ILE A 135 6.58 -20.00 -5.38
N GLU A 136 7.71 -20.27 -6.01
CA GLU A 136 7.76 -21.25 -7.10
C GLU A 136 7.77 -22.65 -6.51
N ASN A 137 6.78 -23.42 -6.87
CA ASN A 137 6.70 -24.81 -6.44
C ASN A 137 7.49 -25.68 -7.41
N ASN A 138 8.73 -25.99 -7.05
CA ASN A 138 9.61 -26.80 -7.88
C ASN A 138 9.40 -28.29 -7.68
N ASN A 139 8.45 -28.70 -6.90
CA ASN A 139 8.16 -30.09 -6.59
C ASN A 139 7.10 -30.65 -7.53
N ARG A 140 7.47 -30.82 -8.76
CA ARG A 140 6.54 -31.41 -9.72
C ARG A 140 7.12 -32.64 -10.37
#